data_4582ccd4fd684d11218bc8462ad47618
#
_entry.id   4582ccd4fd684d11218bc8462ad47618
#
_cell.length_a   1.000
_cell.length_b   1.000
_cell.length_c   1.000
_cell.angle_alpha   90.00
_cell.angle_beta   90.00
_cell.angle_gamma   90.00
#
_symmetry.space_group_name_H-M   'P 1'
#
loop_
_entity.id
_entity.type
_entity.pdbx_description
1 polymer ?
#
loop_
_entity_poly.entity_id
_entity_poly.type
_entity_poly.pdbx_seq_one_letter_code
_entity_poly.pdbx_strand_id
1 'polypeptide(L)'
;MGRGIAVAFAYAGHNVTMIDVKSRSAEQFAILEADALDELRKTLASLTRFGLLNPEQAEAVIARVTIAPSDASAATLAKAGLVFEGVPEVVELKRKVLAAASRVVDPEIIIASTTSTILVDDLSGAIEKPERFLNVHWLNPAYLIPLVEISPGNQTDPAITEEVKSLLEGIGKVPVVCAATPGFIVPRIQALAMNEAARMVDEGVASAADIDKAIRYGFGFRYAVLGLLEFIDWGGGDILYYASRYLEAALGSDRYRAPDVISRNMQEGRIGMRTGAGFLDYSDLDIDAYRDQRLSALVEMLRHFGLARPPVLD
;
A
#
# COMPACT_ATOMS: atom_id res chain seq x y z
N MET A 1 -4.40 -4.00 -11.35
CA MET A 1 -4.78 -3.07 -10.26
C MET A 1 -6.26 -2.71 -10.33
N GLY A 2 -6.79 -2.10 -11.39
CA GLY A 2 -8.19 -1.64 -11.48
C GLY A 2 -9.25 -2.68 -11.08
N ARG A 3 -9.11 -3.96 -11.51
CA ARG A 3 -10.02 -5.04 -11.10
C ARG A 3 -9.99 -5.29 -9.58
N GLY A 4 -8.82 -5.23 -8.96
CA GLY A 4 -8.69 -5.39 -7.51
C GLY A 4 -9.33 -4.24 -6.71
N ILE A 5 -9.20 -3.00 -7.20
CA ILE A 5 -9.87 -1.82 -6.64
C ILE A 5 -11.38 -1.95 -6.80
N ALA A 6 -11.85 -2.41 -7.98
CA ALA A 6 -13.27 -2.63 -8.21
C ALA A 6 -13.87 -3.65 -7.21
N VAL A 7 -13.16 -4.75 -6.92
CA VAL A 7 -13.58 -5.70 -5.88
C VAL A 7 -13.63 -5.02 -4.51
N ALA A 8 -12.63 -4.23 -4.13
CA ALA A 8 -12.58 -3.58 -2.81
C ALA A 8 -13.78 -2.63 -2.60
N PHE A 9 -14.10 -1.80 -3.58
CA PHE A 9 -15.24 -0.89 -3.50
C PHE A 9 -16.59 -1.63 -3.58
N ALA A 10 -16.73 -2.61 -4.49
CA ALA A 10 -17.96 -3.40 -4.60
C ALA A 10 -18.22 -4.22 -3.33
N TYR A 11 -17.18 -4.76 -2.70
CA TYR A 11 -17.27 -5.45 -1.41
C TYR A 11 -17.78 -4.53 -0.31
N ALA A 12 -17.35 -3.27 -0.32
CA ALA A 12 -17.82 -2.23 0.62
C ALA A 12 -19.22 -1.65 0.30
N GLY A 13 -19.88 -2.14 -0.75
CA GLY A 13 -21.27 -1.76 -1.08
C GLY A 13 -21.41 -0.70 -2.17
N HIS A 14 -20.31 -0.22 -2.75
CA HIS A 14 -20.36 0.78 -3.83
C HIS A 14 -20.62 0.14 -5.20
N ASN A 15 -21.37 0.84 -6.04
CA ASN A 15 -21.46 0.50 -7.47
C ASN A 15 -20.19 0.98 -8.18
N VAL A 16 -19.60 0.11 -8.99
CA VAL A 16 -18.33 0.38 -9.68
C VAL A 16 -18.50 0.13 -11.17
N THR A 17 -18.08 1.09 -11.98
CA THR A 17 -17.98 0.90 -13.43
C THR A 17 -16.52 0.94 -13.85
N MET A 18 -16.03 -0.17 -14.39
CA MET A 18 -14.71 -0.22 -15.02
C MET A 18 -14.84 0.19 -16.49
N ILE A 19 -14.06 1.18 -16.93
CA ILE A 19 -14.08 1.68 -18.30
C ILE A 19 -12.89 1.12 -19.06
N ASP A 20 -13.14 0.44 -20.20
CA ASP A 20 -12.09 0.11 -21.15
C ASP A 20 -11.74 1.35 -21.99
N VAL A 21 -10.57 1.89 -21.79
CA VAL A 21 -10.12 3.11 -22.50
C VAL A 21 -9.68 2.89 -23.96
N LYS A 22 -9.63 1.60 -24.39
CA LYS A 22 -9.27 1.25 -25.76
C LYS A 22 -10.53 1.14 -26.62
N SER A 23 -10.51 1.74 -27.81
CA SER A 23 -11.55 1.51 -28.81
C SER A 23 -11.49 0.07 -29.30
N ARG A 24 -12.61 -0.65 -29.22
CA ARG A 24 -12.76 -2.04 -29.65
C ARG A 24 -14.03 -2.22 -30.49
N SER A 25 -14.06 -3.27 -31.32
CA SER A 25 -15.33 -3.74 -31.87
C SER A 25 -16.22 -4.30 -30.78
N ALA A 26 -17.54 -4.37 -31.04
CA ALA A 26 -18.49 -4.94 -30.07
C ALA A 26 -18.11 -6.38 -29.67
N GLU A 27 -17.64 -7.19 -30.62
CA GLU A 27 -17.16 -8.56 -30.37
C GLU A 27 -15.93 -8.59 -29.45
N GLN A 28 -14.93 -7.74 -29.74
CA GLN A 28 -13.73 -7.65 -28.91
C GLN A 28 -14.04 -7.13 -27.49
N PHE A 29 -14.99 -6.22 -27.38
CA PHE A 29 -15.43 -5.73 -26.07
C PHE A 29 -16.16 -6.84 -25.29
N ALA A 30 -17.07 -7.59 -25.90
CA ALA A 30 -17.78 -8.69 -25.26
C ALA A 30 -16.83 -9.76 -24.70
N ILE A 31 -15.75 -10.08 -25.43
CA ILE A 31 -14.70 -10.99 -24.96
C ILE A 31 -14.00 -10.40 -23.72
N LEU A 32 -13.57 -9.13 -23.78
CA LEU A 32 -12.90 -8.47 -22.67
C LEU A 32 -13.79 -8.39 -21.43
N GLU A 33 -15.07 -8.07 -21.61
CA GLU A 33 -16.05 -8.00 -20.53
C GLU A 33 -16.23 -9.35 -19.86
N ALA A 34 -16.40 -10.43 -20.66
CA ALA A 34 -16.52 -11.79 -20.16
C ALA A 34 -15.28 -12.22 -19.38
N ASP A 35 -14.07 -11.97 -19.91
CA ASP A 35 -12.80 -12.28 -19.26
C ASP A 35 -12.62 -11.52 -17.94
N ALA A 36 -12.99 -10.24 -17.93
CA ALA A 36 -12.86 -9.42 -16.72
C ALA A 36 -13.86 -9.87 -15.63
N LEU A 37 -15.10 -10.15 -15.99
CA LEU A 37 -16.09 -10.67 -15.04
C LEU A 37 -15.73 -12.06 -14.52
N ASP A 38 -15.17 -12.93 -15.36
CA ASP A 38 -14.67 -14.25 -14.94
C ASP A 38 -13.54 -14.14 -13.92
N GLU A 39 -12.57 -13.24 -14.13
CA GLU A 39 -11.50 -12.98 -13.17
C GLU A 39 -12.04 -12.45 -11.83
N LEU A 40 -13.02 -11.54 -11.87
CA LEU A 40 -13.66 -11.02 -10.66
C LEU A 40 -14.40 -12.14 -9.92
N ARG A 41 -15.17 -12.99 -10.63
CA ARG A 41 -15.83 -14.15 -10.02
C ARG A 41 -14.85 -15.15 -9.40
N LYS A 42 -13.72 -15.42 -10.06
CA LYS A 42 -12.65 -16.26 -9.50
C LYS A 42 -12.07 -15.66 -8.21
N THR A 43 -11.90 -14.35 -8.17
CA THR A 43 -11.46 -13.64 -6.97
C THR A 43 -12.48 -13.81 -5.83
N LEU A 44 -13.76 -13.55 -6.08
CA LEU A 44 -14.83 -13.69 -5.10
C LEU A 44 -15.00 -15.13 -4.63
N ALA A 45 -14.89 -16.11 -5.54
CA ALA A 45 -14.90 -17.53 -5.19
C ALA A 45 -13.72 -17.90 -4.25
N SER A 46 -12.55 -17.25 -4.42
CA SER A 46 -11.43 -17.45 -3.51
C SER A 46 -11.73 -16.84 -2.13
N LEU A 47 -12.30 -15.64 -2.07
CA LEU A 47 -12.72 -15.02 -0.79
C LEU A 47 -13.79 -15.87 -0.08
N THR A 48 -14.68 -16.51 -0.83
CA THR A 48 -15.68 -17.47 -0.29
C THR A 48 -14.99 -18.69 0.33
N ARG A 49 -14.01 -19.29 -0.37
CA ARG A 49 -13.23 -20.41 0.17
C ARG A 49 -12.45 -20.06 1.43
N PHE A 50 -12.04 -18.79 1.55
CA PHE A 50 -11.32 -18.27 2.73
C PHE A 50 -12.26 -17.86 3.88
N GLY A 51 -13.59 -18.00 3.70
CA GLY A 51 -14.58 -17.70 4.73
C GLY A 51 -14.86 -16.19 4.92
N LEU A 52 -14.43 -15.35 3.99
CA LEU A 52 -14.69 -13.90 4.01
C LEU A 52 -16.04 -13.52 3.42
N LEU A 53 -16.60 -14.39 2.59
CA LEU A 53 -17.92 -14.25 1.97
C LEU A 53 -18.65 -15.61 1.99
N ASN A 54 -19.97 -15.57 1.94
CA ASN A 54 -20.75 -16.71 1.49
C ASN A 54 -21.11 -16.57 -0.01
N PRO A 55 -21.63 -17.62 -0.69
CA PRO A 55 -21.94 -17.55 -2.12
C PRO A 55 -22.95 -16.46 -2.48
N GLU A 56 -23.96 -16.22 -1.66
CA GLU A 56 -24.98 -15.19 -1.88
C GLU A 56 -24.36 -13.77 -1.80
N GLN A 57 -23.47 -13.56 -0.85
CA GLN A 57 -22.73 -12.30 -0.74
C GLN A 57 -21.80 -12.09 -1.95
N ALA A 58 -21.16 -13.14 -2.46
CA ALA A 58 -20.31 -13.04 -3.64
C ALA A 58 -21.10 -12.60 -4.88
N GLU A 59 -22.32 -13.14 -5.09
CA GLU A 59 -23.22 -12.69 -6.15
C GLU A 59 -23.69 -11.25 -5.95
N ALA A 60 -23.98 -10.85 -4.73
CA ALA A 60 -24.33 -9.46 -4.43
C ALA A 60 -23.19 -8.47 -4.70
N VAL A 61 -21.92 -8.87 -4.45
CA VAL A 61 -20.74 -8.06 -4.74
C VAL A 61 -20.52 -7.93 -6.24
N ILE A 62 -20.54 -9.04 -7.01
CA ILE A 62 -20.32 -8.98 -8.47
C ILE A 62 -21.40 -8.17 -9.18
N ALA A 63 -22.66 -8.22 -8.70
CA ALA A 63 -23.77 -7.45 -9.27
C ALA A 63 -23.58 -5.93 -9.20
N ARG A 64 -22.67 -5.43 -8.34
CA ARG A 64 -22.31 -4.01 -8.25
C ARG A 64 -21.25 -3.58 -9.27
N VAL A 65 -20.65 -4.52 -10.00
CA VAL A 65 -19.58 -4.21 -10.95
C VAL A 65 -20.11 -4.28 -12.38
N THR A 66 -19.93 -3.20 -13.11
CA THR A 66 -20.22 -3.11 -14.55
C THR A 66 -18.95 -2.80 -15.32
N ILE A 67 -18.93 -3.14 -16.60
CA ILE A 67 -17.83 -2.81 -17.51
C ILE A 67 -18.40 -1.99 -18.65
N ALA A 68 -17.77 -0.87 -18.97
CA ALA A 68 -18.22 0.04 -20.01
C ALA A 68 -17.18 0.16 -21.13
N PRO A 69 -17.60 0.17 -22.40
CA PRO A 69 -16.71 0.40 -23.53
C PRO A 69 -16.28 1.86 -23.61
N SER A 70 -15.23 2.12 -24.39
CA SER A 70 -14.62 3.45 -24.52
C SER A 70 -15.57 4.55 -25.03
N ASP A 71 -16.54 4.19 -25.86
CA ASP A 71 -17.55 5.13 -26.40
C ASP A 71 -18.59 5.53 -25.36
N ALA A 72 -18.80 4.72 -24.32
CA ALA A 72 -19.65 5.04 -23.18
C ALA A 72 -18.90 5.83 -22.07
N SER A 73 -17.60 6.09 -22.21
CA SER A 73 -16.77 6.70 -21.16
C SER A 73 -17.31 8.03 -20.67
N ALA A 74 -17.68 8.95 -21.57
CA ALA A 74 -18.17 10.27 -21.21
C ALA A 74 -19.45 10.20 -20.38
N ALA A 75 -20.44 9.39 -20.82
CA ALA A 75 -21.70 9.22 -20.10
C ALA A 75 -21.53 8.53 -18.74
N THR A 76 -20.54 7.66 -18.62
CA THR A 76 -20.18 6.97 -17.37
C THR A 76 -19.50 7.91 -16.40
N LEU A 77 -18.48 8.63 -16.87
CA LEU A 77 -17.71 9.57 -16.07
C LEU A 77 -18.55 10.73 -15.54
N ALA A 78 -19.52 11.22 -16.34
CA ALA A 78 -20.44 12.29 -15.91
C ALA A 78 -21.32 11.90 -14.70
N LYS A 79 -21.39 10.62 -14.33
CA LYS A 79 -22.17 10.12 -13.19
C LYS A 79 -21.27 9.61 -12.05
N ALA A 80 -19.95 9.70 -12.21
CA ALA A 80 -19.00 9.20 -11.22
C ALA A 80 -19.02 10.07 -9.96
N GLY A 81 -18.90 9.46 -8.79
CA GLY A 81 -18.63 10.15 -7.52
C GLY A 81 -17.13 10.22 -7.19
N LEU A 82 -16.34 9.33 -7.80
CA LEU A 82 -14.89 9.28 -7.68
C LEU A 82 -14.33 8.53 -8.89
N VAL A 83 -13.19 8.96 -9.40
CA VAL A 83 -12.54 8.31 -10.54
C VAL A 83 -11.13 7.85 -10.15
N PHE A 84 -10.85 6.57 -10.38
CA PHE A 84 -9.50 5.99 -10.31
C PHE A 84 -8.95 5.75 -11.71
N GLU A 85 -7.82 6.37 -12.04
CA GLU A 85 -7.06 6.07 -13.24
C GLU A 85 -6.11 4.90 -12.97
N GLY A 86 -6.25 3.82 -13.71
CA GLY A 86 -5.47 2.58 -13.55
C GLY A 86 -4.88 2.05 -14.85
N VAL A 87 -4.58 2.92 -15.81
CA VAL A 87 -3.93 2.52 -17.08
C VAL A 87 -2.44 2.18 -16.86
N PRO A 88 -1.78 1.51 -17.83
CA PRO A 88 -0.36 1.17 -17.72
C PRO A 88 0.54 2.36 -17.35
N GLU A 89 1.68 2.06 -16.72
CA GLU A 89 2.61 3.02 -16.13
C GLU A 89 3.44 3.74 -17.22
N VAL A 90 2.74 4.49 -18.09
CA VAL A 90 3.29 5.29 -19.18
C VAL A 90 2.75 6.71 -19.04
N VAL A 91 3.64 7.67 -18.77
CA VAL A 91 3.29 9.08 -18.45
C VAL A 91 2.34 9.68 -19.48
N GLU A 92 2.67 9.58 -20.77
CA GLU A 92 1.87 10.17 -21.84
C GLU A 92 0.50 9.51 -21.98
N LEU A 93 0.39 8.20 -21.74
CA LEU A 93 -0.89 7.52 -21.74
C LEU A 93 -1.75 7.97 -20.56
N LYS A 94 -1.16 8.06 -19.37
CA LYS A 94 -1.86 8.56 -18.17
C LYS A 94 -2.34 9.99 -18.36
N ARG A 95 -1.47 10.89 -18.81
CA ARG A 95 -1.83 12.28 -19.13
C ARG A 95 -2.99 12.37 -20.12
N LYS A 96 -2.95 11.59 -21.19
CA LYS A 96 -4.02 11.55 -22.19
C LYS A 96 -5.36 11.11 -21.60
N VAL A 97 -5.35 10.03 -20.82
CA VAL A 97 -6.58 9.47 -20.21
C VAL A 97 -7.11 10.39 -19.12
N LEU A 98 -6.25 10.92 -18.27
CA LEU A 98 -6.58 11.87 -17.22
C LEU A 98 -7.18 13.16 -17.81
N ALA A 99 -6.58 13.74 -18.85
CA ALA A 99 -7.11 14.90 -19.53
C ALA A 99 -8.49 14.66 -20.16
N ALA A 100 -8.71 13.47 -20.73
CA ALA A 100 -10.00 13.11 -21.28
C ALA A 100 -11.08 12.93 -20.18
N ALA A 101 -10.72 12.30 -19.07
CA ALA A 101 -11.62 12.13 -17.93
C ALA A 101 -11.97 13.48 -17.28
N SER A 102 -10.97 14.32 -17.04
CA SER A 102 -11.11 15.62 -16.38
C SER A 102 -12.09 16.60 -17.11
N ARG A 103 -12.20 16.45 -18.44
CA ARG A 103 -13.12 17.30 -19.24
C ARG A 103 -14.59 16.93 -19.12
N VAL A 104 -14.90 15.72 -18.66
CA VAL A 104 -16.26 15.19 -18.71
C VAL A 104 -16.84 14.86 -17.33
N VAL A 105 -16.00 14.72 -16.31
CA VAL A 105 -16.47 14.58 -14.92
C VAL A 105 -17.00 15.94 -14.42
N ASP A 106 -17.91 15.89 -13.46
CA ASP A 106 -18.28 17.09 -12.73
C ASP A 106 -17.02 17.71 -12.09
N PRO A 107 -16.82 19.05 -12.18
CA PRO A 107 -15.65 19.72 -11.61
C PRO A 107 -15.43 19.46 -10.12
N GLU A 108 -16.46 19.06 -9.38
CA GLU A 108 -16.38 18.72 -7.94
C GLU A 108 -15.94 17.27 -7.68
N ILE A 109 -15.76 16.44 -8.71
CA ILE A 109 -15.37 15.04 -8.55
C ILE A 109 -13.86 14.90 -8.40
N ILE A 110 -13.46 14.04 -7.45
CA ILE A 110 -12.06 13.69 -7.21
C ILE A 110 -11.60 12.73 -8.30
N ILE A 111 -10.45 13.02 -8.88
CA ILE A 111 -9.73 12.11 -9.77
C ILE A 111 -8.46 11.64 -9.04
N ALA A 112 -8.22 10.35 -9.00
CA ALA A 112 -7.04 9.74 -8.39
C ALA A 112 -6.28 8.89 -9.40
N SER A 113 -4.96 9.03 -9.48
CA SER A 113 -4.11 8.09 -10.22
C SER A 113 -3.64 6.97 -9.31
N THR A 114 -3.63 5.73 -9.81
CA THR A 114 -3.11 4.56 -9.08
C THR A 114 -1.64 4.25 -9.40
N THR A 115 -0.91 5.22 -9.90
CA THR A 115 0.51 5.07 -10.24
C THR A 115 1.35 4.61 -9.05
N SER A 116 2.36 3.80 -9.32
CA SER A 116 3.32 3.33 -8.30
C SER A 116 4.60 4.17 -8.26
N THR A 117 4.89 4.94 -9.33
CA THR A 117 6.20 5.60 -9.49
C THR A 117 6.14 7.03 -9.99
N ILE A 118 5.12 7.41 -10.76
CA ILE A 118 5.00 8.73 -11.37
C ILE A 118 4.49 9.72 -10.32
N LEU A 119 5.16 10.85 -10.18
CA LEU A 119 4.75 11.86 -9.22
C LEU A 119 3.42 12.52 -9.64
N VAL A 120 2.61 12.87 -8.66
CA VAL A 120 1.33 13.53 -8.89
C VAL A 120 1.50 14.84 -9.68
N ASP A 121 2.54 15.62 -9.38
CA ASP A 121 2.82 16.88 -10.07
C ASP A 121 3.21 16.70 -11.53
N ASP A 122 3.76 15.54 -11.92
CA ASP A 122 4.02 15.21 -13.33
C ASP A 122 2.73 14.95 -14.13
N LEU A 123 1.63 14.63 -13.44
CA LEU A 123 0.33 14.32 -14.03
C LEU A 123 -0.68 15.47 -13.89
N SER A 124 -0.55 16.29 -12.85
CA SER A 124 -1.52 17.34 -12.48
C SER A 124 -1.78 18.35 -13.60
N GLY A 125 -0.78 18.66 -14.43
CA GLY A 125 -0.93 19.54 -15.59
C GLY A 125 -1.89 19.04 -16.68
N ALA A 126 -2.32 17.77 -16.60
CA ALA A 126 -3.34 17.18 -17.48
C ALA A 126 -4.77 17.33 -16.93
N ILE A 127 -4.94 17.82 -15.72
CA ILE A 127 -6.21 17.89 -14.99
C ILE A 127 -6.75 19.32 -15.01
N GLU A 128 -8.03 19.51 -15.31
CA GLU A 128 -8.66 20.83 -15.33
C GLU A 128 -8.81 21.44 -13.93
N LYS A 129 -8.98 20.58 -12.93
CA LYS A 129 -9.12 20.92 -11.52
C LYS A 129 -8.06 20.19 -10.70
N PRO A 130 -6.77 20.60 -10.79
CA PRO A 130 -5.67 19.91 -10.12
C PRO A 130 -5.77 19.95 -8.59
N GLU A 131 -6.53 20.88 -8.02
CA GLU A 131 -6.86 20.91 -6.59
C GLU A 131 -7.65 19.68 -6.12
N ARG A 132 -8.32 18.98 -7.03
CA ARG A 132 -9.08 17.74 -6.76
C ARG A 132 -8.39 16.47 -7.30
N PHE A 133 -7.10 16.56 -7.57
CA PHE A 133 -6.29 15.46 -8.09
C PHE A 133 -5.19 15.06 -7.11
N LEU A 134 -4.99 13.74 -6.94
CA LEU A 134 -3.95 13.17 -6.11
C LEU A 134 -3.58 11.76 -6.58
N ASN A 135 -2.44 11.24 -6.11
CA ASN A 135 -2.11 9.83 -6.27
C ASN A 135 -2.66 9.02 -5.10
N VAL A 136 -3.26 7.86 -5.42
CA VAL A 136 -3.76 6.87 -4.45
C VAL A 136 -3.19 5.52 -4.84
N HIS A 137 -2.08 5.16 -4.22
CA HIS A 137 -1.32 3.96 -4.55
C HIS A 137 -1.82 2.75 -3.78
N TRP A 138 -2.26 1.74 -4.51
CA TRP A 138 -2.76 0.49 -3.97
C TRP A 138 -1.71 -0.61 -4.06
N LEU A 139 -1.67 -1.48 -3.07
CA LEU A 139 -0.80 -2.65 -3.05
C LEU A 139 -1.55 -3.91 -3.48
N ASN A 140 -0.90 -4.75 -4.29
CA ASN A 140 -1.49 -6.02 -4.73
C ASN A 140 -1.43 -7.10 -3.64
N PRO A 141 -2.49 -7.91 -3.51
CA PRO A 141 -3.82 -7.76 -4.13
C PRO A 141 -4.66 -6.71 -3.39
N ALA A 142 -5.19 -5.72 -4.16
CA ALA A 142 -5.85 -4.53 -3.59
C ALA A 142 -7.06 -4.85 -2.69
N TYR A 143 -7.74 -5.97 -2.92
CA TYR A 143 -8.88 -6.40 -2.11
C TYR A 143 -8.49 -7.07 -0.78
N LEU A 144 -7.22 -7.47 -0.59
CA LEU A 144 -6.71 -8.08 0.66
C LEU A 144 -5.78 -7.15 1.43
N ILE A 145 -4.85 -6.49 0.73
CA ILE A 145 -3.88 -5.61 1.41
C ILE A 145 -4.62 -4.38 1.96
N PRO A 146 -4.51 -4.14 3.28
CA PRO A 146 -5.23 -3.02 3.90
C PRO A 146 -4.65 -1.66 3.55
N LEU A 147 -3.33 -1.55 3.39
CA LEU A 147 -2.65 -0.27 3.19
C LEU A 147 -2.96 0.36 1.84
N VAL A 148 -3.22 1.67 1.84
CA VAL A 148 -3.28 2.53 0.66
C VAL A 148 -2.48 3.79 0.95
N GLU A 149 -1.51 4.13 0.09
CA GLU A 149 -0.72 5.35 0.22
C GLU A 149 -1.39 6.49 -0.56
N ILE A 150 -1.61 7.60 0.12
CA ILE A 150 -2.17 8.82 -0.47
C ILE A 150 -1.03 9.82 -0.64
N SER A 151 -0.79 10.28 -1.86
CA SER A 151 0.24 11.29 -2.13
C SER A 151 -0.39 12.49 -2.83
N PRO A 152 -0.71 13.58 -2.07
CA PRO A 152 -1.17 14.84 -2.65
C PRO A 152 -0.03 15.54 -3.37
N GLY A 153 -0.36 16.31 -4.40
CA GLY A 153 0.56 17.19 -5.12
C GLY A 153 0.57 18.62 -4.56
N ASN A 154 1.41 19.45 -5.15
CA ASN A 154 1.55 20.85 -4.75
C ASN A 154 0.26 21.68 -4.91
N GLN A 155 -0.65 21.23 -5.79
CA GLN A 155 -1.92 21.91 -6.08
C GLN A 155 -3.12 21.23 -5.42
N THR A 156 -2.95 20.04 -4.85
CA THR A 156 -4.04 19.31 -4.21
C THR A 156 -4.56 20.05 -2.98
N ASP A 157 -5.87 20.28 -2.90
CA ASP A 157 -6.49 20.84 -1.71
C ASP A 157 -6.36 19.84 -0.54
N PRO A 158 -5.85 20.27 0.63
CA PRO A 158 -5.78 19.41 1.81
C PRO A 158 -7.11 18.77 2.21
N ALA A 159 -8.24 19.45 1.99
CA ALA A 159 -9.56 18.92 2.28
C ALA A 159 -9.88 17.65 1.44
N ILE A 160 -9.42 17.62 0.19
CA ILE A 160 -9.56 16.45 -0.69
C ILE A 160 -8.75 15.26 -0.17
N THR A 161 -7.58 15.50 0.38
CA THR A 161 -6.75 14.45 1.00
C THR A 161 -7.49 13.80 2.17
N GLU A 162 -8.11 14.60 3.05
CA GLU A 162 -8.88 14.09 4.18
C GLU A 162 -10.19 13.41 3.74
N GLU A 163 -10.84 13.89 2.68
CA GLU A 163 -12.03 13.25 2.09
C GLU A 163 -11.69 11.84 1.57
N VAL A 164 -10.62 11.72 0.79
CA VAL A 164 -10.16 10.41 0.26
C VAL A 164 -9.73 9.47 1.39
N LYS A 165 -9.03 10.00 2.40
CA LYS A 165 -8.64 9.24 3.58
C LYS A 165 -9.87 8.67 4.30
N SER A 166 -10.85 9.50 4.60
CA SER A 166 -12.10 9.09 5.26
C SER A 166 -12.88 8.06 4.43
N LEU A 167 -12.93 8.22 3.11
CA LEU A 167 -13.55 7.26 2.21
C LEU A 167 -12.85 5.89 2.25
N LEU A 168 -11.52 5.88 2.21
CA LEU A 168 -10.74 4.65 2.27
C LEU A 168 -10.88 3.94 3.62
N GLU A 169 -10.89 4.68 4.72
CA GLU A 169 -11.21 4.15 6.05
C GLU A 169 -12.62 3.52 6.09
N GLY A 170 -13.60 4.20 5.47
CA GLY A 170 -14.98 3.73 5.38
C GLY A 170 -15.14 2.41 4.61
N ILE A 171 -14.24 2.10 3.69
CA ILE A 171 -14.21 0.80 2.98
C ILE A 171 -13.26 -0.22 3.63
N GLY A 172 -12.79 0.03 4.84
CA GLY A 172 -11.93 -0.89 5.60
C GLY A 172 -10.46 -0.88 5.19
N LYS A 173 -9.98 0.18 4.54
CA LYS A 173 -8.56 0.37 4.26
C LYS A 173 -7.86 1.17 5.35
N VAL A 174 -6.54 1.11 5.35
CA VAL A 174 -5.65 1.87 6.24
C VAL A 174 -4.89 2.87 5.36
N PRO A 175 -5.41 4.08 5.16
CA PRO A 175 -4.75 5.09 4.36
C PRO A 175 -3.56 5.71 5.11
N VAL A 176 -2.47 5.94 4.40
CA VAL A 176 -1.30 6.67 4.90
C VAL A 176 -0.97 7.79 3.94
N VAL A 177 -0.95 9.02 4.45
CA VAL A 177 -0.58 10.21 3.65
C VAL A 177 0.94 10.37 3.66
N CYS A 178 1.52 10.56 2.48
CA CYS A 178 2.95 10.80 2.31
C CYS A 178 3.21 11.90 1.28
N ALA A 179 4.35 12.56 1.38
CA ALA A 179 4.78 13.54 0.42
C ALA A 179 4.95 12.94 -0.99
N ALA A 180 4.77 13.76 -2.02
CA ALA A 180 4.99 13.39 -3.41
C ALA A 180 6.50 13.20 -3.69
N THR A 181 7.01 12.03 -3.31
CA THR A 181 8.42 11.65 -3.51
C THR A 181 8.52 10.31 -4.26
N PRO A 182 9.59 10.10 -5.05
CA PRO A 182 9.76 8.85 -5.79
C PRO A 182 9.69 7.62 -4.89
N GLY A 183 8.81 6.67 -5.24
CA GLY A 183 8.65 5.41 -4.54
C GLY A 183 7.84 5.49 -3.24
N PHE A 184 7.19 6.62 -2.93
CA PHE A 184 6.36 6.78 -1.72
C PHE A 184 7.05 6.22 -0.46
N ILE A 185 6.36 5.42 0.34
CA ILE A 185 6.95 4.73 1.52
C ILE A 185 7.24 3.26 1.17
N VAL A 186 6.21 2.49 0.82
CA VAL A 186 6.33 1.03 0.68
C VAL A 186 7.21 0.61 -0.49
N PRO A 187 7.01 1.09 -1.74
CA PRO A 187 7.87 0.69 -2.85
C PRO A 187 9.34 1.06 -2.62
N ARG A 188 9.61 2.19 -1.96
CA ARG A 188 10.97 2.64 -1.65
C ARG A 188 11.68 1.71 -0.66
N ILE A 189 11.00 1.32 0.43
CA ILE A 189 11.56 0.40 1.44
C ILE A 189 11.66 -1.01 0.85
N GLN A 190 10.63 -1.47 0.11
CA GLN A 190 10.65 -2.78 -0.52
C GLN A 190 11.79 -2.93 -1.53
N ALA A 191 12.00 -1.94 -2.40
CA ALA A 191 13.08 -1.99 -3.38
C ALA A 191 14.46 -2.11 -2.70
N LEU A 192 14.68 -1.38 -1.60
CA LEU A 192 15.91 -1.49 -0.81
C LEU A 192 16.11 -2.90 -0.24
N ALA A 193 15.07 -3.43 0.43
CA ALA A 193 15.12 -4.75 1.05
C ALA A 193 15.26 -5.88 0.02
N MET A 194 14.52 -5.82 -1.09
CA MET A 194 14.58 -6.82 -2.17
C MET A 194 15.95 -6.82 -2.87
N ASN A 195 16.53 -5.65 -3.15
CA ASN A 195 17.87 -5.55 -3.71
C ASN A 195 18.93 -6.10 -2.76
N GLU A 196 18.79 -5.86 -1.45
CA GLU A 196 19.72 -6.42 -0.47
C GLU A 196 19.61 -7.95 -0.38
N ALA A 197 18.39 -8.49 -0.35
CA ALA A 197 18.17 -9.94 -0.38
C ALA A 197 18.79 -10.60 -1.64
N ALA A 198 18.65 -9.97 -2.81
CA ALA A 198 19.26 -10.45 -4.04
C ALA A 198 20.80 -10.41 -4.00
N ARG A 199 21.40 -9.36 -3.43
CA ARG A 199 22.87 -9.28 -3.23
C ARG A 199 23.37 -10.37 -2.30
N MET A 200 22.66 -10.65 -1.21
CA MET A 200 23.03 -11.74 -0.29
C MET A 200 23.09 -13.12 -0.97
N VAL A 201 22.23 -13.36 -1.97
CA VAL A 201 22.34 -14.58 -2.81
C VAL A 201 23.58 -14.54 -3.65
N ASP A 202 23.87 -13.45 -4.34
CA ASP A 202 25.02 -13.27 -5.22
C ASP A 202 26.35 -13.31 -4.45
N GLU A 203 26.39 -12.74 -3.25
CA GLU A 203 27.52 -12.78 -2.31
C GLU A 203 27.67 -14.15 -1.61
N GLY A 204 26.76 -15.12 -1.82
CA GLY A 204 26.83 -16.45 -1.21
C GLY A 204 26.58 -16.48 0.30
N VAL A 205 25.89 -15.48 0.85
CA VAL A 205 25.59 -15.39 2.30
C VAL A 205 24.67 -16.56 2.71
N ALA A 206 23.64 -16.84 1.92
CA ALA A 206 22.73 -17.98 2.14
C ALA A 206 21.98 -18.32 0.85
N SER A 207 21.27 -19.45 0.85
CA SER A 207 20.36 -19.79 -0.25
C SER A 207 19.16 -18.82 -0.29
N ALA A 208 18.58 -18.61 -1.48
CA ALA A 208 17.35 -17.81 -1.62
C ALA A 208 16.23 -18.31 -0.69
N ALA A 209 16.09 -19.63 -0.55
CA ALA A 209 15.10 -20.24 0.34
C ALA A 209 15.33 -19.91 1.82
N ASP A 210 16.58 -19.86 2.27
CA ASP A 210 16.92 -19.54 3.66
C ASP A 210 16.79 -18.03 3.94
N ILE A 211 17.15 -17.19 2.97
CA ILE A 211 16.91 -15.72 3.04
C ILE A 211 15.40 -15.47 3.17
N ASP A 212 14.57 -16.08 2.31
CA ASP A 212 13.11 -15.93 2.39
C ASP A 212 12.54 -16.43 3.73
N LYS A 213 13.09 -17.54 4.25
CA LYS A 213 12.71 -18.04 5.57
C LYS A 213 13.07 -17.06 6.68
N ALA A 214 14.29 -16.49 6.66
CA ALA A 214 14.74 -15.49 7.61
C ALA A 214 13.88 -14.21 7.55
N ILE A 215 13.55 -13.73 6.34
CA ILE A 215 12.66 -12.58 6.16
C ILE A 215 11.27 -12.89 6.71
N ARG A 216 10.66 -14.01 6.36
CA ARG A 216 9.29 -14.37 6.76
C ARG A 216 9.13 -14.53 8.26
N TYR A 217 10.03 -15.26 8.90
CA TYR A 217 9.92 -15.62 10.32
C TYR A 217 10.69 -14.69 11.26
N GLY A 218 11.58 -13.89 10.75
CA GLY A 218 12.32 -12.89 11.54
C GLY A 218 11.82 -11.47 11.33
N PHE A 219 12.14 -10.94 10.19
CA PHE A 219 11.85 -9.58 9.77
C PHE A 219 10.34 -9.34 9.60
N GLY A 220 9.68 -10.08 8.69
CA GLY A 220 8.26 -9.91 8.38
C GLY A 220 7.35 -10.22 9.56
N PHE A 221 7.69 -11.25 10.36
CA PHE A 221 6.96 -11.62 11.56
C PHE A 221 6.86 -10.46 12.56
N ARG A 222 7.97 -9.77 12.82
CA ARG A 222 8.01 -8.63 13.74
C ARG A 222 7.29 -7.41 13.17
N TYR A 223 7.49 -7.14 11.87
CA TYR A 223 6.93 -5.95 11.23
C TYR A 223 5.45 -6.04 10.87
N ALA A 224 4.83 -7.19 11.07
CA ALA A 224 3.37 -7.30 11.06
C ALA A 224 2.72 -6.71 12.35
N VAL A 225 3.51 -6.56 13.43
CA VAL A 225 3.05 -6.04 14.72
C VAL A 225 3.68 -4.69 15.06
N LEU A 226 4.98 -4.53 14.74
CA LEU A 226 5.76 -3.33 15.02
C LEU A 226 6.13 -2.66 13.69
N GLY A 227 6.01 -1.35 13.58
CA GLY A 227 6.57 -0.61 12.46
C GLY A 227 8.12 -0.63 12.51
N LEU A 228 8.78 -0.34 11.37
CA LEU A 228 10.25 -0.28 11.30
C LEU A 228 10.86 0.72 12.29
N LEU A 229 10.29 1.93 12.36
CA LEU A 229 10.77 2.98 13.26
C LEU A 229 10.44 2.65 14.72
N GLU A 230 9.24 2.11 14.98
CA GLU A 230 8.86 1.61 16.29
C GLU A 230 9.79 0.49 16.75
N PHE A 231 10.24 -0.39 15.84
CA PHE A 231 11.18 -1.46 16.17
C PHE A 231 12.57 -0.92 16.53
N ILE A 232 13.03 0.16 15.91
CA ILE A 232 14.25 0.86 16.33
C ILE A 232 14.11 1.37 17.76
N ASP A 233 12.99 2.03 18.05
CA ASP A 233 12.72 2.60 19.38
C ASP A 233 12.51 1.51 20.45
N TRP A 234 11.96 0.36 20.06
CA TRP A 234 11.80 -0.82 20.93
C TRP A 234 13.14 -1.40 21.40
N GLY A 235 14.07 -1.58 20.46
CA GLY A 235 15.41 -2.12 20.75
C GLY A 235 16.38 -1.08 21.30
N GLY A 236 16.21 0.14 20.86
CA GLY A 236 17.08 1.29 21.12
C GLY A 236 17.85 1.73 19.86
N GLY A 237 17.77 3.03 19.55
CA GLY A 237 18.43 3.63 18.39
C GLY A 237 19.96 3.50 18.40
N ASP A 238 20.56 3.32 19.58
CA ASP A 238 21.99 3.03 19.74
C ASP A 238 22.40 1.69 19.12
N ILE A 239 21.53 0.66 19.18
CA ILE A 239 21.81 -0.63 18.52
C ILE A 239 21.96 -0.43 17.01
N LEU A 240 21.02 0.28 16.38
CA LEU A 240 21.11 0.59 14.95
C LEU A 240 22.33 1.46 14.63
N TYR A 241 22.62 2.47 15.48
CA TYR A 241 23.78 3.36 15.29
C TYR A 241 25.09 2.58 15.21
N TYR A 242 25.35 1.69 16.17
CA TYR A 242 26.58 0.90 16.19
C TYR A 242 26.59 -0.19 15.11
N ALA A 243 25.46 -0.86 14.87
CA ALA A 243 25.34 -1.88 13.83
C ALA A 243 25.60 -1.30 12.43
N SER A 244 25.07 -0.13 12.12
CA SER A 244 25.27 0.54 10.83
C SER A 244 26.75 0.88 10.60
N ARG A 245 27.42 1.40 11.60
CA ARG A 245 28.87 1.73 11.52
C ARG A 245 29.74 0.49 11.33
N TYR A 246 29.40 -0.58 12.05
CA TYR A 246 30.09 -1.86 11.89
C TYR A 246 29.92 -2.43 10.49
N LEU A 247 28.69 -2.49 9.99
CA LEU A 247 28.38 -3.04 8.66
C LEU A 247 28.99 -2.20 7.54
N GLU A 248 28.94 -0.86 7.64
CA GLU A 248 29.60 0.05 6.68
C GLU A 248 31.09 -0.26 6.58
N ALA A 249 31.77 -0.39 7.70
CA ALA A 249 33.20 -0.67 7.76
C ALA A 249 33.54 -2.11 7.31
N ALA A 250 32.79 -3.10 7.79
CA ALA A 250 33.07 -4.52 7.54
C ALA A 250 32.80 -4.93 6.09
N LEU A 251 31.77 -4.34 5.45
CA LEU A 251 31.38 -4.63 4.08
C LEU A 251 31.91 -3.61 3.06
N GLY A 252 32.57 -2.53 3.53
CA GLY A 252 33.14 -1.50 2.67
C GLY A 252 32.09 -0.82 1.78
N SER A 253 30.87 -0.62 2.28
CA SER A 253 29.75 -0.15 1.48
C SER A 253 28.92 0.92 2.20
N ASP A 254 28.77 2.07 1.54
CA ASP A 254 27.97 3.21 2.01
C ASP A 254 26.47 2.87 2.18
N ARG A 255 26.00 1.72 1.64
CA ARG A 255 24.59 1.30 1.73
C ARG A 255 24.10 1.07 3.15
N TYR A 256 25.04 0.85 4.09
CA TYR A 256 24.76 0.66 5.52
C TYR A 256 24.99 1.92 6.36
N ARG A 257 25.48 3.01 5.75
CA ARG A 257 25.70 4.27 6.48
C ARG A 257 24.39 4.74 7.11
N ALA A 258 24.43 4.95 8.43
CA ALA A 258 23.30 5.49 9.15
C ALA A 258 22.99 6.93 8.67
N PRO A 259 21.70 7.26 8.41
CA PRO A 259 21.33 8.64 8.10
C PRO A 259 21.53 9.55 9.33
N ASP A 260 21.72 10.84 9.08
CA ASP A 260 22.05 11.86 10.11
C ASP A 260 21.05 11.90 11.27
N VAL A 261 19.77 11.56 11.02
CA VAL A 261 18.74 11.48 12.06
C VAL A 261 19.09 10.48 13.16
N ILE A 262 19.76 9.37 12.83
CA ILE A 262 20.20 8.39 13.84
C ILE A 262 21.28 9.00 14.74
N SER A 263 22.26 9.68 14.16
CA SER A 263 23.33 10.37 14.93
C SER A 263 22.76 11.50 15.79
N ARG A 264 21.82 12.26 15.27
CA ARG A 264 21.13 13.33 16.00
C ARG A 264 20.33 12.79 17.17
N ASN A 265 19.54 11.74 16.99
CA ASN A 265 18.78 11.12 18.07
C ASN A 265 19.70 10.59 19.18
N MET A 266 20.88 10.04 18.82
CA MET A 266 21.88 9.63 19.80
C MET A 266 22.42 10.82 20.63
N GLN A 267 22.74 11.94 19.98
CA GLN A 267 23.26 13.14 20.66
C GLN A 267 22.21 13.79 21.57
N GLU A 268 20.95 13.75 21.18
CA GLU A 268 19.81 14.30 21.92
C GLU A 268 19.30 13.37 23.03
N GLY A 269 19.86 12.16 23.17
CA GLY A 269 19.39 11.16 24.13
C GLY A 269 18.04 10.52 23.79
N ARG A 270 17.56 10.68 22.55
CA ARG A 270 16.32 10.11 22.01
C ARG A 270 16.58 8.67 21.55
N ILE A 271 16.78 7.77 22.50
CA ILE A 271 17.24 6.40 22.21
C ILE A 271 16.07 5.45 21.90
N GLY A 272 14.85 5.84 22.24
CA GLY A 272 13.64 5.04 22.05
C GLY A 272 12.82 4.90 23.34
N MET A 273 12.06 3.80 23.46
CA MET A 273 11.12 3.59 24.59
C MET A 273 11.77 3.73 25.97
N ARG A 274 13.02 3.26 26.13
CA ARG A 274 13.74 3.34 27.42
C ARG A 274 14.08 4.75 27.88
N THR A 275 14.05 5.74 26.98
CA THR A 275 14.29 7.16 27.29
C THR A 275 13.03 8.01 27.12
N GLY A 276 11.87 7.38 26.86
CA GLY A 276 10.59 8.04 26.64
C GLY A 276 10.43 8.69 25.26
N ALA A 277 11.48 8.71 24.44
CA ALA A 277 11.42 9.27 23.09
C ALA A 277 12.48 8.66 22.18
N GLY A 278 12.14 8.50 20.90
CA GLY A 278 13.00 8.07 19.81
C GLY A 278 12.55 8.71 18.50
N PHE A 279 12.23 7.90 17.51
CA PHE A 279 11.48 8.35 16.33
C PHE A 279 10.04 8.74 16.71
N LEU A 280 9.48 8.00 17.67
CA LEU A 280 8.15 8.25 18.23
C LEU A 280 8.30 8.85 19.64
N ASP A 281 7.20 9.43 20.13
CA ASP A 281 7.08 9.95 21.48
C ASP A 281 6.31 8.93 22.35
N TYR A 282 6.89 8.60 23.51
CA TYR A 282 6.36 7.63 24.44
C TYR A 282 6.09 8.25 25.83
N SER A 283 6.19 9.59 25.96
CA SER A 283 6.11 10.31 27.23
C SER A 283 4.78 10.09 27.95
N ASP A 284 3.67 9.96 27.19
CA ASP A 284 2.32 9.80 27.73
C ASP A 284 1.85 8.34 27.76
N LEU A 285 2.76 7.37 27.47
CA LEU A 285 2.42 5.96 27.43
C LEU A 285 2.89 5.20 28.67
N ASP A 286 2.04 4.30 29.16
CA ASP A 286 2.49 3.21 30.01
C ASP A 286 3.27 2.20 29.18
N ILE A 287 4.59 2.28 29.25
CA ILE A 287 5.51 1.49 28.40
C ILE A 287 5.34 -0.01 28.65
N ASP A 288 5.09 -0.43 29.89
CA ASP A 288 4.96 -1.84 30.22
C ASP A 288 3.66 -2.40 29.64
N ALA A 289 2.54 -1.71 29.82
CA ALA A 289 1.26 -2.08 29.22
C ALA A 289 1.32 -2.07 27.68
N TYR A 290 2.00 -1.11 27.08
CA TYR A 290 2.20 -1.04 25.64
C TYR A 290 3.03 -2.22 25.11
N ARG A 291 4.12 -2.57 25.81
CA ARG A 291 4.95 -3.74 25.46
C ARG A 291 4.16 -5.03 25.57
N ASP A 292 3.39 -5.21 26.63
CA ASP A 292 2.54 -6.40 26.81
C ASP A 292 1.52 -6.56 25.68
N GLN A 293 0.92 -5.45 25.23
CA GLN A 293 0.03 -5.47 24.07
C GLN A 293 0.72 -5.94 22.80
N ARG A 294 1.93 -5.41 22.50
CA ARG A 294 2.72 -5.80 21.33
C ARG A 294 3.18 -7.26 21.40
N LEU A 295 3.64 -7.70 22.57
CA LEU A 295 4.05 -9.09 22.80
C LEU A 295 2.85 -10.04 22.67
N SER A 296 1.69 -9.67 23.18
CA SER A 296 0.45 -10.44 23.00
C SER A 296 0.11 -10.63 21.51
N ALA A 297 0.20 -9.59 20.70
CA ALA A 297 -0.02 -9.67 19.27
C ALA A 297 0.99 -10.61 18.56
N LEU A 298 2.28 -10.60 18.96
CA LEU A 298 3.28 -11.55 18.46
C LEU A 298 2.94 -12.99 18.86
N VAL A 299 2.42 -13.22 20.06
CA VAL A 299 1.97 -14.55 20.51
C VAL A 299 0.78 -15.05 19.68
N GLU A 300 -0.19 -14.17 19.35
CA GLU A 300 -1.29 -14.54 18.45
C GLU A 300 -0.79 -14.95 17.07
N MET A 301 0.22 -14.24 16.54
CA MET A 301 0.85 -14.63 15.28
C MET A 301 1.58 -16.00 15.40
N LEU A 302 2.28 -16.29 16.51
CA LEU A 302 2.87 -17.60 16.75
C LEU A 302 1.81 -18.71 16.73
N ARG A 303 0.64 -18.48 17.34
CA ARG A 303 -0.50 -19.40 17.30
C ARG A 303 -1.02 -19.58 15.87
N HIS A 304 -1.21 -18.50 15.14
CA HIS A 304 -1.69 -18.52 13.76
C HIS A 304 -0.76 -19.33 12.84
N PHE A 305 0.57 -19.22 13.01
CA PHE A 305 1.54 -19.98 12.23
C PHE A 305 1.78 -21.41 12.76
N GLY A 306 1.12 -21.84 13.83
CA GLY A 306 1.33 -23.15 14.44
C GLY A 306 2.72 -23.33 15.07
N LEU A 307 3.36 -22.22 15.45
CA LEU A 307 4.71 -22.19 16.03
C LEU A 307 4.71 -22.10 17.56
N ALA A 308 3.57 -21.80 18.19
CA ALA A 308 3.43 -21.81 19.64
C ALA A 308 3.54 -23.24 20.16
N ARG A 309 4.47 -23.47 21.08
CA ARG A 309 4.70 -24.79 21.71
C ARG A 309 4.67 -24.65 23.23
N PRO A 310 4.16 -25.65 23.96
CA PRO A 310 4.30 -25.68 25.40
C PRO A 310 5.76 -25.85 25.81
N PRO A 311 6.14 -25.44 27.03
CA PRO A 311 7.47 -25.69 27.58
C PRO A 311 7.69 -27.21 27.75
N VAL A 312 8.93 -27.64 27.56
CA VAL A 312 9.39 -28.96 27.95
C VAL A 312 9.76 -28.91 29.44
N LEU A 313 9.11 -29.73 30.27
CA LEU A 313 9.25 -29.68 31.73
C LEU A 313 9.97 -30.91 32.30
N ASP A 314 10.51 -31.78 31.44
CA ASP A 314 11.20 -33.02 31.80
C ASP A 314 12.69 -32.79 32.04
#